data_890ec9c04278630391fbc776bd5ec812
#
_entry.id   890ec9c04278630391fbc776bd5ec812
#
_cell.length_a   1.000
_cell.length_b   1.000
_cell.length_c   1.000
_cell.angle_alpha   90.00
_cell.angle_beta   90.00
_cell.angle_gamma   90.00
#
_symmetry.space_group_name_H-M   'P 1'
#
loop_
_entity.id
_entity.type
_entity.pdbx_description
1 polymer ?
#
loop_
_entity_poly.entity_id
_entity_poly.type
_entity_poly.pdbx_seq_one_letter_code
_entity_poly.pdbx_strand_id
1 'polypeptide(L)'
;NLIRIKSLKRKSDYIECILYNKKYLDGIENKPLFIDHGQLIKESKTQTYDENRVIVGIDEAGAGSMISGCYIGSVILPQMNPYKEDIYKTSLWNSINDSKKIAYKKRQVMFEYIKDIALEYNIEIVDNEEIDKINIRNARLEGFHRTLNKMEKDYDLILVDGDIFNNYYKDGEKKEHKCIIGGDSKYRSIAAASILAKVQRDNDMIELHKEFPIYNWNKNFGY
;
A
#
# COMPACT_ATOMS: atom_id res chain seq x y z
N ASN A 1 -7.82 28.25 -18.49
CA ASN A 1 -8.21 27.09 -17.69
C ASN A 1 -7.14 26.67 -16.66
N LEU A 2 -5.85 26.87 -16.94
CA LEU A 2 -4.75 26.69 -15.96
C LEU A 2 -4.83 27.65 -14.76
N ILE A 3 -5.43 28.84 -14.94
CA ILE A 3 -5.62 29.86 -13.88
C ILE A 3 -6.64 29.38 -12.83
N ARG A 4 -7.60 28.56 -13.21
CA ARG A 4 -8.61 28.00 -12.28
C ARG A 4 -8.03 26.96 -11.31
N ILE A 5 -6.98 26.23 -11.71
CA ILE A 5 -6.31 25.22 -10.88
C ILE A 5 -5.59 25.88 -9.68
N LYS A 6 -5.08 27.09 -9.84
CA LYS A 6 -4.42 27.83 -8.75
C LYS A 6 -5.35 28.29 -7.62
N SER A 7 -6.66 28.26 -7.84
CA SER A 7 -7.67 28.69 -6.87
C SER A 7 -8.36 27.54 -6.11
N LEU A 8 -8.05 26.28 -6.41
CA LEU A 8 -8.65 25.13 -5.75
C LEU A 8 -8.15 25.00 -4.30
N LYS A 9 -9.04 25.30 -3.34
CA LYS A 9 -8.71 25.31 -1.91
C LYS A 9 -9.05 24.00 -1.19
N ARG A 10 -9.76 23.06 -1.82
CA ARG A 10 -10.24 21.81 -1.19
C ARG A 10 -9.66 20.58 -1.88
N LYS A 11 -9.32 19.57 -1.08
CA LYS A 11 -8.79 18.28 -1.58
C LYS A 11 -9.78 17.49 -2.46
N SER A 12 -11.09 17.66 -2.26
CA SER A 12 -12.14 17.07 -3.11
C SER A 12 -12.12 17.62 -4.53
N ASP A 13 -11.85 18.92 -4.66
CA ASP A 13 -11.77 19.61 -5.95
C ASP A 13 -10.56 19.12 -6.77
N TYR A 14 -9.56 18.59 -6.07
CA TYR A 14 -8.33 18.08 -6.65
C TYR A 14 -8.54 16.76 -7.41
N ILE A 15 -9.33 15.83 -6.86
CA ILE A 15 -9.68 14.56 -7.51
C ILE A 15 -10.58 14.80 -8.73
N GLU A 16 -11.57 15.67 -8.61
CA GLU A 16 -12.42 16.06 -9.74
C GLU A 16 -11.62 16.77 -10.83
N CYS A 17 -10.67 17.64 -10.45
CA CYS A 17 -9.81 18.33 -11.40
C CYS A 17 -8.88 17.37 -12.17
N ILE A 18 -8.37 16.32 -11.52
CA ILE A 18 -7.55 15.29 -12.15
C ILE A 18 -8.39 14.47 -13.13
N LEU A 19 -9.60 14.06 -12.75
CA LEU A 19 -10.52 13.32 -13.59
C LEU A 19 -11.00 14.16 -14.79
N TYR A 20 -11.23 15.45 -14.57
CA TYR A 20 -11.61 16.41 -15.61
C TYR A 20 -10.48 16.65 -16.61
N ASN A 21 -9.24 16.77 -16.13
CA ASN A 21 -8.07 16.96 -17.00
C ASN A 21 -7.73 15.72 -17.82
N LYS A 22 -7.98 14.52 -17.32
CA LYS A 22 -7.84 13.29 -18.12
C LYS A 22 -8.68 13.32 -19.40
N LYS A 23 -9.86 13.93 -19.36
CA LYS A 23 -10.75 14.10 -20.51
C LYS A 23 -10.28 15.17 -21.51
N TYR A 24 -9.39 16.07 -21.08
CA TYR A 24 -8.85 17.19 -21.91
C TYR A 24 -7.43 16.96 -22.38
N LEU A 25 -6.69 16.00 -21.82
CA LEU A 25 -5.28 15.75 -22.16
C LEU A 25 -5.08 14.92 -23.44
N ASP A 26 -6.15 14.33 -23.97
CA ASP A 26 -6.10 13.60 -25.24
C ASP A 26 -5.82 14.52 -26.48
N GLY A 27 -5.53 15.81 -26.25
CA GLY A 27 -5.24 16.78 -27.30
C GLY A 27 -4.13 17.76 -27.01
N ILE A 28 -3.34 17.62 -25.94
CA ILE A 28 -2.28 18.59 -25.61
C ILE A 28 -0.90 17.90 -25.55
N GLU A 29 -0.15 18.07 -26.63
CA GLU A 29 1.24 17.67 -26.70
C GLU A 29 2.12 18.38 -25.63
N ASN A 30 2.89 17.61 -24.88
CA ASN A 30 4.15 17.94 -24.22
C ASN A 30 4.26 19.24 -23.40
N LYS A 31 3.40 19.48 -22.41
CA LYS A 31 3.74 20.43 -21.35
C LYS A 31 3.67 19.76 -19.99
N PRO A 32 4.69 19.93 -19.11
CA PRO A 32 4.68 19.35 -17.78
C PRO A 32 3.49 19.90 -16.99
N LEU A 33 2.61 19.02 -16.54
CA LEU A 33 1.51 19.35 -15.64
C LEU A 33 2.11 19.56 -14.27
N PHE A 34 2.11 20.79 -13.79
CA PHE A 34 2.48 21.10 -12.41
C PHE A 34 1.38 20.60 -11.48
N ILE A 35 1.65 19.51 -10.79
CA ILE A 35 0.81 18.99 -9.72
C ILE A 35 1.39 19.53 -8.42
N ASP A 36 0.59 20.36 -7.74
CA ASP A 36 0.86 20.95 -6.44
C ASP A 36 1.99 21.99 -6.36
N HIS A 37 1.60 23.28 -6.33
CA HIS A 37 2.43 24.44 -5.97
C HIS A 37 3.81 24.54 -6.64
N GLY A 38 3.95 24.10 -7.88
CA GLY A 38 5.20 24.25 -8.65
C GLY A 38 6.29 23.25 -8.26
N GLN A 39 5.97 22.19 -7.54
CA GLN A 39 6.91 21.10 -7.31
C GLN A 39 6.93 20.16 -8.52
N LEU A 40 8.09 20.01 -9.12
CA LEU A 40 8.40 18.88 -10.01
C LEU A 40 8.03 17.56 -9.32
N ILE A 41 7.61 16.57 -10.10
CA ILE A 41 7.42 15.20 -9.59
C ILE A 41 8.68 14.82 -8.83
N LYS A 42 8.58 14.69 -7.50
CA LYS A 42 9.72 14.29 -6.69
C LYS A 42 10.08 12.85 -7.04
N GLU A 43 11.35 12.56 -7.11
CA GLU A 43 11.82 11.19 -7.22
C GLU A 43 11.25 10.35 -6.07
N SER A 44 10.97 9.10 -6.37
CA SER A 44 10.45 8.18 -5.36
C SER A 44 11.46 8.02 -4.23
N LYS A 45 10.98 8.09 -2.99
CA LYS A 45 11.81 7.79 -1.81
C LYS A 45 12.00 6.29 -1.62
N THR A 46 11.05 5.51 -2.13
CA THR A 46 11.15 4.05 -2.13
C THR A 46 11.74 3.58 -3.45
N GLN A 47 12.52 2.51 -3.40
CA GLN A 47 13.19 1.93 -4.55
C GLN A 47 12.79 0.46 -4.74
N THR A 48 13.08 -0.10 -5.90
CA THR A 48 13.06 -1.53 -6.13
C THR A 48 14.35 -2.11 -5.53
N TYR A 49 14.23 -3.26 -4.83
CA TYR A 49 15.36 -3.87 -4.14
C TYR A 49 16.40 -4.41 -5.14
N ASP A 50 15.91 -5.13 -6.13
CA ASP A 50 16.72 -5.75 -7.20
C ASP A 50 15.85 -5.86 -8.45
N GLU A 51 16.24 -5.20 -9.52
CA GLU A 51 15.45 -5.13 -10.76
C GLU A 51 15.47 -6.43 -11.56
N ASN A 52 16.38 -7.36 -11.24
CA ASN A 52 16.50 -8.65 -11.92
C ASN A 52 15.74 -9.78 -11.24
N ARG A 53 15.10 -9.51 -10.09
CA ARG A 53 14.40 -10.51 -9.27
C ARG A 53 12.93 -10.18 -9.12
N VAL A 54 12.09 -11.21 -9.16
CA VAL A 54 10.68 -11.08 -8.77
C VAL A 54 10.61 -11.07 -7.25
N ILE A 55 10.08 -9.98 -6.70
CA ILE A 55 10.09 -9.72 -5.26
C ILE A 55 8.67 -9.59 -4.75
N VAL A 56 8.33 -10.34 -3.70
CA VAL A 56 7.13 -10.12 -2.92
C VAL A 56 7.47 -9.27 -1.67
N GLY A 57 6.78 -8.16 -1.52
CA GLY A 57 6.86 -7.32 -0.31
C GLY A 57 5.73 -7.66 0.65
N ILE A 58 6.02 -7.70 1.95
CA ILE A 58 5.05 -8.00 3.02
C ILE A 58 5.15 -6.96 4.12
N ASP A 59 3.99 -6.54 4.61
CA ASP A 59 3.84 -5.67 5.78
C ASP A 59 2.50 -5.92 6.47
N GLU A 60 2.34 -5.43 7.70
CA GLU A 60 1.10 -5.56 8.46
C GLU A 60 0.53 -4.23 8.94
N ALA A 61 -0.76 -4.27 9.29
CA ALA A 61 -1.46 -3.20 9.99
C ALA A 61 -2.34 -3.78 11.10
N GLY A 62 -2.38 -3.09 12.25
CA GLY A 62 -3.25 -3.48 13.36
C GLY A 62 -2.56 -4.26 14.47
N ALA A 63 -1.26 -4.61 14.33
CA ALA A 63 -0.54 -5.33 15.39
C ALA A 63 -0.48 -4.60 16.75
N GLY A 64 -0.59 -3.26 16.75
CA GLY A 64 -0.61 -2.43 17.97
C GLY A 64 -1.99 -1.89 18.34
N SER A 65 -3.07 -2.35 17.72
CA SER A 65 -4.42 -1.91 18.04
C SER A 65 -5.08 -2.81 19.09
N MET A 66 -6.06 -2.26 19.78
CA MET A 66 -6.84 -3.00 20.77
C MET A 66 -8.09 -3.68 20.20
N ILE A 67 -8.45 -3.35 18.97
CA ILE A 67 -9.69 -3.77 18.32
C ILE A 67 -9.40 -4.26 16.91
N SER A 68 -10.17 -5.26 16.46
CA SER A 68 -10.06 -5.89 15.14
C SER A 68 -8.81 -6.77 15.00
N GLY A 69 -8.64 -7.39 13.85
CA GLY A 69 -7.55 -8.31 13.57
C GLY A 69 -6.25 -7.64 13.16
N CYS A 70 -5.25 -8.46 12.92
CA CYS A 70 -4.01 -8.10 12.25
C CYS A 70 -4.16 -8.33 10.74
N TYR A 71 -3.99 -7.28 9.95
CA TYR A 71 -4.13 -7.29 8.49
C TYR A 71 -2.75 -7.35 7.87
N ILE A 72 -2.54 -8.32 7.01
CA ILE A 72 -1.26 -8.54 6.35
C ILE A 72 -1.44 -8.32 4.85
N GLY A 73 -0.65 -7.42 4.28
CA GLY A 73 -0.54 -7.25 2.84
C GLY A 73 0.65 -8.00 2.28
N SER A 74 0.48 -8.62 1.12
CA SER A 74 1.58 -9.08 0.28
C SER A 74 1.38 -8.59 -1.14
N VAL A 75 2.47 -8.21 -1.81
CA VAL A 75 2.37 -7.69 -3.17
C VAL A 75 3.62 -7.95 -4.00
N ILE A 76 3.43 -8.34 -5.24
CA ILE A 76 4.42 -8.36 -6.29
C ILE A 76 4.13 -7.19 -7.22
N LEU A 77 4.99 -6.19 -7.22
CA LEU A 77 4.89 -5.05 -8.13
C LEU A 77 5.69 -5.33 -9.41
N PRO A 78 5.33 -4.70 -10.56
CA PRO A 78 6.22 -4.63 -11.69
C PRO A 78 7.53 -3.95 -11.27
N GLN A 79 8.64 -4.37 -11.85
CA GLN A 79 9.97 -3.85 -11.50
C GLN A 79 10.14 -2.37 -11.85
N MET A 80 9.43 -1.91 -12.86
CA MET A 80 9.40 -0.51 -13.27
C MET A 80 7.96 0.01 -13.30
N ASN A 81 7.81 1.33 -13.21
CA ASN A 81 6.50 1.97 -13.40
C ASN A 81 5.90 1.58 -14.76
N PRO A 82 4.74 0.88 -14.78
CA PRO A 82 4.11 0.44 -16.02
C PRO A 82 3.50 1.59 -16.84
N TYR A 83 3.35 2.76 -16.24
CA TYR A 83 2.67 3.92 -16.81
C TYR A 83 3.57 5.16 -16.91
N LYS A 84 4.81 4.99 -17.41
CA LYS A 84 5.80 6.08 -17.47
C LYS A 84 5.32 7.33 -18.22
N GLU A 85 4.49 7.14 -19.23
CA GLU A 85 3.94 8.23 -20.05
C GLU A 85 2.76 8.96 -19.37
N ASP A 86 2.13 8.36 -18.37
CA ASP A 86 1.06 8.98 -17.61
C ASP A 86 1.63 9.70 -16.37
N ILE A 87 1.69 11.02 -16.42
CA ILE A 87 2.26 11.87 -15.36
C ILE A 87 1.53 11.64 -14.03
N TYR A 88 0.20 11.47 -14.05
CA TYR A 88 -0.56 11.22 -12.82
C TYR A 88 -0.24 9.87 -12.22
N LYS A 89 -0.26 8.79 -13.01
CA LYS A 89 0.09 7.45 -12.56
C LYS A 89 1.55 7.36 -12.12
N THR A 90 2.46 8.06 -12.81
CA THR A 90 3.86 8.21 -12.38
C THR A 90 3.97 8.93 -11.05
N SER A 91 3.17 9.95 -10.80
CA SER A 91 3.11 10.63 -9.50
C SER A 91 2.61 9.69 -8.39
N LEU A 92 1.63 8.84 -8.67
CA LEU A 92 1.16 7.82 -7.71
C LEU A 92 2.26 6.79 -7.45
N TRP A 93 2.92 6.27 -8.49
CA TRP A 93 4.04 5.34 -8.35
C TRP A 93 5.15 5.91 -7.45
N ASN A 94 5.55 7.14 -7.68
CA ASN A 94 6.56 7.82 -6.88
C ASN A 94 6.10 8.16 -5.44
N SER A 95 4.79 8.13 -5.20
CA SER A 95 4.19 8.37 -3.90
C SER A 95 3.98 7.11 -3.07
N ILE A 96 4.26 5.91 -3.61
CA ILE A 96 4.24 4.66 -2.84
C ILE A 96 5.33 4.76 -1.77
N ASN A 97 4.92 4.86 -0.50
CA ASN A 97 5.78 5.07 0.66
C ASN A 97 5.03 4.61 1.92
N ASP A 98 5.68 4.64 3.08
CA ASP A 98 5.10 4.37 4.39
C ASP A 98 3.66 4.89 4.51
N SER A 99 2.73 3.98 4.75
CA SER A 99 1.29 4.26 4.75
C SER A 99 0.88 5.30 5.78
N LYS A 100 1.63 5.42 6.88
CA LYS A 100 1.41 6.38 7.98
C LYS A 100 1.75 7.82 7.56
N LYS A 101 2.64 7.98 6.58
CA LYS A 101 3.03 9.30 6.03
C LYS A 101 2.10 9.80 4.92
N ILE A 102 1.17 8.96 4.47
CA ILE A 102 0.23 9.29 3.40
C ILE A 102 -1.12 9.68 4.01
N ALA A 103 -1.65 10.85 3.60
CA ALA A 103 -2.97 11.30 4.06
C ALA A 103 -4.06 10.29 3.66
N TYR A 104 -5.06 10.08 4.53
CA TYR A 104 -6.12 9.08 4.37
C TYR A 104 -6.73 9.05 2.96
N LYS A 105 -7.20 10.19 2.44
CA LYS A 105 -7.81 10.25 1.10
C LYS A 105 -6.85 9.84 -0.02
N LYS A 106 -5.58 10.24 0.06
CA LYS A 106 -4.57 9.84 -0.92
C LYS A 106 -4.26 8.35 -0.80
N ARG A 107 -4.24 7.80 0.41
CA ARG A 107 -4.01 6.37 0.65
C ARG A 107 -5.11 5.50 0.04
N GLN A 108 -6.38 5.94 0.07
CA GLN A 108 -7.49 5.26 -0.61
C GLN A 108 -7.28 5.21 -2.15
N VAL A 109 -6.87 6.32 -2.76
CA VAL A 109 -6.54 6.37 -4.19
C VAL A 109 -5.37 5.44 -4.52
N MET A 110 -4.36 5.41 -3.66
CA MET A 110 -3.18 4.56 -3.85
C MET A 110 -3.50 3.08 -3.67
N PHE A 111 -4.44 2.72 -2.81
CA PHE A 111 -4.93 1.35 -2.64
C PHE A 111 -5.47 0.81 -3.98
N GLU A 112 -6.37 1.54 -4.62
CA GLU A 112 -6.91 1.14 -5.92
C GLU A 112 -5.83 1.16 -7.02
N TYR A 113 -4.95 2.14 -7.00
CA TYR A 113 -3.83 2.19 -7.93
C TYR A 113 -2.87 0.99 -7.78
N ILE A 114 -2.53 0.58 -6.55
CA ILE A 114 -1.67 -0.58 -6.30
C ILE A 114 -2.34 -1.85 -6.81
N LYS A 115 -3.64 -2.03 -6.57
CA LYS A 115 -4.42 -3.17 -7.09
C LYS A 115 -4.43 -3.23 -8.62
N ASP A 116 -4.49 -2.07 -9.29
CA ASP A 116 -4.46 -1.96 -10.75
C ASP A 116 -3.10 -2.34 -11.35
N ILE A 117 -1.98 -1.99 -10.69
CA ILE A 117 -0.64 -2.21 -11.21
C ILE A 117 0.04 -3.48 -10.72
N ALA A 118 -0.39 -4.05 -9.60
CA ALA A 118 0.25 -5.23 -9.02
C ALA A 118 0.18 -6.42 -9.97
N LEU A 119 1.29 -7.12 -10.12
CA LEU A 119 1.30 -8.39 -10.84
C LEU A 119 0.52 -9.45 -10.07
N GLU A 120 0.56 -9.35 -8.75
CA GLU A 120 -0.26 -10.10 -7.80
C GLU A 120 -0.24 -9.42 -6.44
N TYR A 121 -1.33 -9.53 -5.70
CA TYR A 121 -1.41 -9.10 -4.30
C TYR A 121 -2.37 -9.97 -3.53
N ASN A 122 -2.19 -10.01 -2.22
CA ASN A 122 -3.15 -10.61 -1.30
C ASN A 122 -3.23 -9.78 -0.01
N ILE A 123 -4.38 -9.83 0.64
CA ILE A 123 -4.60 -9.28 1.98
C ILE A 123 -5.17 -10.39 2.85
N GLU A 124 -4.41 -10.76 3.88
CA GLU A 124 -4.79 -11.75 4.87
C GLU A 124 -5.21 -11.08 6.17
N ILE A 125 -6.17 -11.66 6.85
CA ILE A 125 -6.66 -11.16 8.15
C ILE A 125 -6.51 -12.29 9.16
N VAL A 126 -5.77 -12.03 10.22
CA VAL A 126 -5.77 -12.87 11.42
C VAL A 126 -6.67 -12.18 12.43
N ASP A 127 -7.77 -12.81 12.76
CA ASP A 127 -8.80 -12.22 13.61
C ASP A 127 -8.39 -12.16 15.11
N ASN A 128 -9.20 -11.47 15.88
CA ASN A 128 -8.95 -11.30 17.31
C ASN A 128 -9.04 -12.61 18.10
N GLU A 129 -9.91 -13.53 17.70
CA GLU A 129 -10.04 -14.82 18.40
C GLU A 129 -8.78 -15.68 18.23
N GLU A 130 -8.17 -15.62 17.06
CA GLU A 130 -6.91 -16.30 16.81
C GLU A 130 -5.74 -15.58 17.50
N ILE A 131 -5.72 -14.25 17.48
CA ILE A 131 -4.72 -13.45 18.22
C ILE A 131 -4.74 -13.79 19.71
N ASP A 132 -5.91 -13.93 20.29
CA ASP A 132 -6.06 -14.29 21.71
C ASP A 132 -5.52 -15.70 22.03
N LYS A 133 -5.61 -16.63 21.06
CA LYS A 133 -5.09 -18.00 21.24
C LYS A 133 -3.58 -18.10 21.12
N ILE A 134 -2.98 -17.39 20.15
CA ILE A 134 -1.57 -17.61 19.81
C ILE A 134 -0.68 -16.39 20.07
N ASN A 135 -1.23 -15.30 20.55
CA ASN A 135 -0.69 -13.94 20.73
C ASN A 135 -0.37 -13.22 19.42
N ILE A 136 -0.29 -11.88 19.47
CA ILE A 136 -0.11 -11.01 18.29
C ILE A 136 1.17 -11.27 17.52
N ARG A 137 2.28 -11.64 18.21
CA ARG A 137 3.55 -11.93 17.55
C ARG A 137 3.42 -13.16 16.65
N ASN A 138 2.86 -14.25 17.18
CA ASN A 138 2.67 -15.48 16.42
C ASN A 138 1.61 -15.32 15.34
N ALA A 139 0.51 -14.61 15.64
CA ALA A 139 -0.54 -14.28 14.68
C ALA A 139 0.01 -13.54 13.45
N ARG A 140 0.90 -12.55 13.66
CA ARG A 140 1.58 -11.84 12.58
C ARG A 140 2.43 -12.77 11.73
N LEU A 141 3.25 -13.62 12.34
CA LEU A 141 4.13 -14.54 11.61
C LEU A 141 3.31 -15.60 10.84
N GLU A 142 2.24 -16.10 11.44
CA GLU A 142 1.31 -17.01 10.77
C GLU A 142 0.61 -16.34 9.60
N GLY A 143 0.14 -15.11 9.78
CA GLY A 143 -0.47 -14.33 8.72
C GLY A 143 0.48 -14.04 7.55
N PHE A 144 1.77 -13.82 7.82
CA PHE A 144 2.79 -13.70 6.76
C PHE A 144 2.89 -14.97 5.91
N HIS A 145 2.88 -16.14 6.54
CA HIS A 145 2.90 -17.42 5.81
C HIS A 145 1.60 -17.66 5.04
N ARG A 146 0.44 -17.36 5.63
CA ARG A 146 -0.86 -17.54 4.97
C ARG A 146 -1.01 -16.66 3.73
N THR A 147 -0.58 -15.41 3.80
CA THR A 147 -0.65 -14.53 2.63
C THR A 147 0.26 -15.04 1.50
N LEU A 148 1.45 -15.56 1.81
CA LEU A 148 2.35 -16.17 0.84
C LEU A 148 1.81 -17.47 0.23
N ASN A 149 1.12 -18.30 1.01
CA ASN A 149 0.48 -19.53 0.54
C ASN A 149 -0.61 -19.28 -0.50
N LYS A 150 -1.22 -18.07 -0.49
CA LYS A 150 -2.24 -17.64 -1.45
C LYS A 150 -1.65 -17.04 -2.72
N MET A 151 -0.35 -16.73 -2.76
CA MET A 151 0.32 -16.21 -3.95
C MET A 151 0.53 -17.34 -4.96
N GLU A 152 0.03 -17.13 -6.17
CA GLU A 152 0.14 -18.10 -7.28
C GLU A 152 1.40 -17.89 -8.10
N LYS A 153 1.78 -16.63 -8.34
CA LYS A 153 3.01 -16.30 -9.07
C LYS A 153 4.24 -16.75 -8.32
N ASP A 154 5.25 -17.16 -9.08
CA ASP A 154 6.56 -17.44 -8.53
C ASP A 154 7.32 -16.15 -8.21
N TYR A 155 8.19 -16.22 -7.20
CA TYR A 155 9.02 -15.11 -6.74
C TYR A 155 10.35 -15.63 -6.20
N ASP A 156 11.38 -14.81 -6.34
CA ASP A 156 12.75 -15.15 -5.97
C ASP A 156 13.10 -14.73 -4.54
N LEU A 157 12.43 -13.69 -4.03
CA LEU A 157 12.78 -13.08 -2.75
C LEU A 157 11.54 -12.53 -2.03
N ILE A 158 11.48 -12.80 -0.73
CA ILE A 158 10.50 -12.22 0.19
C ILE A 158 11.17 -11.05 0.94
N LEU A 159 10.62 -9.84 0.82
CA LEU A 159 10.99 -8.71 1.65
C LEU A 159 9.91 -8.46 2.71
N VAL A 160 10.29 -8.49 3.96
CA VAL A 160 9.37 -8.37 5.10
C VAL A 160 9.71 -7.10 5.87
N ASP A 161 8.69 -6.28 6.21
CA ASP A 161 8.90 -5.20 7.18
C ASP A 161 9.18 -5.75 8.57
N GLY A 162 10.14 -5.15 9.27
CA GLY A 162 10.52 -5.55 10.62
C GLY A 162 11.80 -6.37 10.69
N ASP A 163 11.96 -7.11 11.78
CA ASP A 163 13.20 -7.79 12.16
C ASP A 163 13.06 -9.31 12.28
N ILE A 164 11.83 -9.84 12.17
CA ILE A 164 11.54 -11.27 12.41
C ILE A 164 10.67 -11.84 11.30
N PHE A 165 11.12 -12.97 10.76
CA PHE A 165 10.35 -13.81 9.86
C PHE A 165 10.82 -15.27 10.00
N ASN A 166 9.88 -16.22 9.99
CA ASN A 166 10.22 -17.64 10.05
C ASN A 166 10.57 -18.17 8.66
N ASN A 167 11.40 -19.24 8.60
CA ASN A 167 11.66 -19.90 7.34
C ASN A 167 10.36 -20.29 6.64
N TYR A 168 10.25 -19.96 5.38
CA TYR A 168 9.10 -20.26 4.55
C TYR A 168 9.49 -21.21 3.41
N TYR A 169 8.63 -22.18 3.16
CA TYR A 169 8.82 -23.19 2.11
C TYR A 169 7.61 -23.15 1.17
N LYS A 170 7.85 -23.06 -0.12
CA LYS A 170 6.84 -23.20 -1.17
C LYS A 170 7.23 -24.40 -2.03
N ASP A 171 6.30 -25.34 -2.20
CA ASP A 171 6.52 -26.58 -2.96
C ASP A 171 7.76 -27.38 -2.50
N GLY A 172 8.05 -27.36 -1.21
CA GLY A 172 9.20 -28.03 -0.61
C GLY A 172 10.53 -27.26 -0.70
N GLU A 173 10.57 -26.15 -1.42
CA GLU A 173 11.75 -25.30 -1.54
C GLU A 173 11.74 -24.16 -0.54
N LYS A 174 12.86 -23.97 0.16
CA LYS A 174 13.05 -22.83 1.05
C LYS A 174 13.19 -21.56 0.22
N LYS A 175 12.28 -20.62 0.43
CA LYS A 175 12.36 -19.30 -0.21
C LYS A 175 13.31 -18.37 0.54
N GLU A 176 14.11 -17.62 -0.22
CA GLU A 176 14.97 -16.59 0.33
C GLU A 176 14.11 -15.46 0.89
N HIS A 177 14.47 -14.95 2.08
CA HIS A 177 13.81 -13.80 2.68
C HIS A 177 14.79 -12.84 3.33
N LYS A 178 14.39 -11.57 3.43
CA LYS A 178 15.10 -10.53 4.16
C LYS A 178 14.13 -9.70 4.98
N CYS A 179 14.41 -9.58 6.27
CA CYS A 179 13.73 -8.66 7.16
C CYS A 179 14.37 -7.28 7.05
N ILE A 180 13.57 -6.23 6.92
CA ILE A 180 14.02 -4.86 6.70
C ILE A 180 13.31 -3.93 7.68
N ILE A 181 13.99 -3.49 8.70
CA ILE A 181 13.44 -2.54 9.67
C ILE A 181 13.12 -1.21 8.97
N GLY A 182 11.84 -0.81 9.03
CA GLY A 182 11.31 0.35 8.32
C GLY A 182 11.37 0.19 6.80
N GLY A 183 11.11 -1.02 6.34
CA GLY A 183 11.14 -1.41 4.93
C GLY A 183 10.12 -0.64 4.09
N ASP A 184 8.96 -0.31 4.69
CA ASP A 184 7.88 0.49 4.10
C ASP A 184 8.33 1.91 3.66
N SER A 185 9.37 2.44 4.26
CA SER A 185 9.98 3.71 3.85
C SER A 185 11.17 3.55 2.89
N LYS A 186 11.63 2.33 2.64
CA LYS A 186 12.82 2.03 1.85
C LYS A 186 12.50 1.34 0.53
N TYR A 187 11.59 0.37 0.56
CA TYR A 187 11.29 -0.49 -0.59
C TYR A 187 9.82 -0.40 -0.99
N ARG A 188 9.60 -0.22 -2.28
CA ARG A 188 8.28 0.04 -2.85
C ARG A 188 7.31 -1.13 -2.66
N SER A 189 7.78 -2.37 -2.77
CA SER A 189 6.94 -3.55 -2.57
C SER A 189 6.42 -3.65 -1.12
N ILE A 190 7.28 -3.38 -0.12
CA ILE A 190 6.88 -3.34 1.29
C ILE A 190 5.91 -2.18 1.54
N ALA A 191 6.22 -0.98 1.00
CA ALA A 191 5.34 0.19 1.12
C ALA A 191 3.96 -0.04 0.52
N ALA A 192 3.88 -0.73 -0.62
CA ALA A 192 2.61 -1.09 -1.25
C ALA A 192 1.83 -2.09 -0.39
N ALA A 193 2.49 -3.10 0.17
CA ALA A 193 1.89 -4.06 1.11
C ALA A 193 1.33 -3.34 2.35
N SER A 194 2.10 -2.40 2.92
CA SER A 194 1.68 -1.53 4.03
C SER A 194 0.39 -0.76 3.71
N ILE A 195 0.31 -0.17 2.51
CA ILE A 195 -0.88 0.57 2.07
C ILE A 195 -2.07 -0.37 1.94
N LEU A 196 -1.89 -1.56 1.34
CA LEU A 196 -2.97 -2.55 1.18
C LEU A 196 -3.53 -2.98 2.54
N ALA A 197 -2.66 -3.40 3.45
CA ALA A 197 -3.06 -3.83 4.79
C ALA A 197 -3.76 -2.70 5.57
N LYS A 198 -3.17 -1.49 5.55
CA LYS A 198 -3.69 -0.34 6.31
C LYS A 198 -5.04 0.14 5.78
N VAL A 199 -5.23 0.20 4.47
CA VAL A 199 -6.50 0.68 3.89
C VAL A 199 -7.61 -0.34 4.11
N GLN A 200 -7.35 -1.62 3.92
CA GLN A 200 -8.35 -2.66 4.19
C GLN A 200 -8.81 -2.57 5.65
N ARG A 201 -7.85 -2.53 6.58
CA ARG A 201 -8.16 -2.41 7.99
C ARG A 201 -8.96 -1.14 8.33
N ASP A 202 -8.55 0.01 7.79
CA ASP A 202 -9.24 1.27 8.04
C ASP A 202 -10.69 1.24 7.52
N ASN A 203 -10.93 0.60 6.38
CA ASN A 203 -12.27 0.42 5.83
C ASN A 203 -13.14 -0.48 6.74
N ASP A 204 -12.59 -1.59 7.21
CA ASP A 204 -13.32 -2.50 8.11
C ASP A 204 -13.62 -1.83 9.46
N MET A 205 -12.72 -0.99 9.96
CA MET A 205 -12.97 -0.17 11.16
C MET A 205 -14.07 0.88 10.95
N ILE A 206 -14.23 1.41 9.73
CA ILE A 206 -15.34 2.32 9.38
C ILE A 206 -16.67 1.54 9.35
N GLU A 207 -16.67 0.34 8.81
CA GLU A 207 -17.89 -0.50 8.84
C GLU A 207 -18.26 -0.86 10.28
N LEU A 208 -17.30 -1.27 11.11
CA LEU A 208 -17.51 -1.58 12.51
C LEU A 208 -18.01 -0.35 13.33
N HIS A 209 -17.56 0.85 12.96
CA HIS A 209 -18.07 2.08 13.57
C HIS A 209 -19.57 2.31 13.31
N LYS A 210 -20.12 1.83 12.20
CA LYS A 210 -21.57 1.97 11.92
C LYS A 210 -22.40 1.16 12.91
N GLU A 211 -21.89 0.02 13.38
CA GLU A 211 -22.53 -0.82 14.37
C GLU A 211 -22.34 -0.27 15.80
N PHE A 212 -21.17 0.29 16.07
CA PHE A 212 -20.77 0.77 17.40
C PHE A 212 -20.26 2.22 17.39
N PRO A 213 -21.10 3.22 17.07
CA PRO A 213 -20.68 4.60 16.87
C PRO A 213 -20.11 5.29 18.11
N ILE A 214 -20.43 4.80 19.29
CA ILE A 214 -19.97 5.34 20.58
C ILE A 214 -18.44 5.35 20.72
N TYR A 215 -17.74 4.42 20.06
CA TYR A 215 -16.28 4.29 20.15
C TYR A 215 -15.51 5.17 19.15
N ASN A 216 -16.19 5.86 18.23
CA ASN A 216 -15.59 6.75 17.24
C ASN A 216 -14.48 6.09 16.38
N TRP A 217 -14.61 4.81 16.05
CA TRP A 217 -13.61 4.07 15.29
C TRP A 217 -13.38 4.58 13.86
N ASN A 218 -14.30 5.35 13.32
CA ASN A 218 -14.11 6.09 12.06
C ASN A 218 -13.07 7.23 12.16
N LYS A 219 -12.60 7.57 13.37
CA LYS A 219 -11.60 8.61 13.62
C LYS A 219 -10.31 8.03 14.19
N ASN A 220 -10.43 7.17 15.21
CA ASN A 220 -9.28 6.61 15.92
C ASN A 220 -8.82 5.24 15.37
N PHE A 221 -9.62 4.58 14.53
CA PHE A 221 -9.32 3.28 13.93
C PHE A 221 -8.91 2.20 14.96
N GLY A 222 -9.37 2.31 16.21
CA GLY A 222 -9.09 1.36 17.28
C GLY A 222 -7.69 1.48 17.92
N TYR A 223 -7.05 2.63 17.79
CA TYR A 223 -5.79 2.96 18.47
C TYR A 223 -6.01 3.90 19.64
#